data_221c9834d837d40bebf39f7256bc3ed8
#
_entry.id   221c9834d837d40bebf39f7256bc3ed8
#
_cell.length_a   1.000
_cell.length_b   1.000
_cell.length_c   1.000
_cell.angle_alpha   90.00
_cell.angle_beta   90.00
_cell.angle_gamma   90.00
#
_symmetry.space_group_name_H-M   'P 1'
#
loop_
_entity.id
_entity.type
_entity.pdbx_description
1 polymer ?
#
loop_
_entity_poly.entity_id
_entity_poly.type
_entity_poly.pdbx_seq_one_letter_code
_entity_poly.pdbx_strand_id
1 'polypeptide(L)'
;TGLAGTPVNIQAMVYGNLNDKSLSGVCFTRSPATGDATIYGEWLQSSQGEDVVAGIRTPERIEDMTKFGFGDALEELKKNCDVLEKAYKNMMDVEFTVEDNVLYILQCRVGKRTGIAALKIATDLVEKNKLITPRDAVAKYVNVEHIEQVIHPTFRRPVFTPLGGIDTWNVLAEGLAASPGCASGRIAFTSADAIQMQKLGQK
;
A
#
# COMPACT_ATOMS: atom_id res chain seq x y z
N THR A 1 14.88 -16.88 -28.14
CA THR A 1 16.05 -16.04 -27.84
C THR A 1 15.64 -15.01 -26.81
N GLY A 2 15.88 -15.32 -25.52
CA GLY A 2 15.66 -14.34 -24.45
C GLY A 2 16.66 -13.21 -24.55
N LEU A 3 16.20 -11.96 -24.44
CA LEU A 3 17.07 -10.81 -24.27
C LEU A 3 17.78 -10.95 -22.93
N ALA A 4 19.11 -10.99 -22.95
CA ALA A 4 19.92 -10.98 -21.74
C ALA A 4 20.22 -9.54 -21.36
N GLY A 5 19.69 -9.07 -20.22
CA GLY A 5 19.97 -7.75 -19.69
C GLY A 5 18.77 -7.09 -19.01
N THR A 6 19.02 -5.96 -18.37
CA THR A 6 18.02 -5.12 -17.74
C THR A 6 17.48 -4.10 -18.75
N PRO A 7 16.15 -4.01 -18.97
CA PRO A 7 15.58 -2.97 -19.82
C PRO A 7 15.76 -1.59 -19.17
N VAL A 8 15.96 -0.58 -19.99
CA VAL A 8 16.07 0.82 -19.57
C VAL A 8 15.05 1.65 -20.34
N ASN A 9 14.24 2.41 -19.61
CA ASN A 9 13.32 3.38 -20.19
C ASN A 9 13.96 4.76 -20.21
N ILE A 10 13.88 5.44 -21.36
CA ILE A 10 14.27 6.84 -21.51
C ILE A 10 12.99 7.65 -21.68
N GLN A 11 12.70 8.53 -20.73
CA GLN A 11 11.50 9.36 -20.73
C GLN A 11 11.81 10.80 -20.36
N ALA A 12 10.90 11.72 -20.71
CA ALA A 12 11.00 13.11 -20.28
C ALA A 12 10.96 13.20 -18.76
N MET A 13 11.78 14.06 -18.20
CA MET A 13 11.77 14.32 -16.75
C MET A 13 10.66 15.32 -16.43
N VAL A 14 9.93 15.04 -15.35
CA VAL A 14 8.89 15.92 -14.78
C VAL A 14 9.25 16.24 -13.33
N TYR A 15 8.88 17.44 -12.88
CA TYR A 15 9.37 17.99 -11.63
C TYR A 15 8.23 18.23 -10.64
N GLY A 16 8.07 17.33 -9.68
CA GLY A 16 7.14 17.48 -8.56
C GLY A 16 7.52 18.58 -7.57
N ASN A 17 8.69 19.16 -7.72
CA ASN A 17 9.21 20.28 -6.94
C ASN A 17 9.33 21.58 -7.75
N LEU A 18 8.66 21.68 -8.92
CA LEU A 18 8.74 22.87 -9.76
C LEU A 18 8.18 24.12 -9.07
N ASN A 19 7.02 23.99 -8.43
CA ASN A 19 6.30 25.07 -7.74
C ASN A 19 5.32 24.50 -6.71
N ASP A 20 4.49 25.38 -6.11
CA ASP A 20 3.46 25.02 -5.13
C ASP A 20 2.25 24.25 -5.72
N LYS A 21 2.12 24.17 -7.05
CA LYS A 21 1.13 23.37 -7.78
C LYS A 21 1.70 22.04 -8.25
N SER A 22 2.82 21.62 -7.67
CA SER A 22 3.53 20.41 -8.03
C SER A 22 3.70 19.51 -6.81
N LEU A 23 3.70 18.20 -7.04
CA LEU A 23 3.88 17.18 -6.02
C LEU A 23 4.44 15.90 -6.60
N SER A 24 4.95 15.01 -5.75
CA SER A 24 5.24 13.62 -6.09
C SER A 24 4.55 12.69 -5.10
N GLY A 25 4.17 11.52 -5.56
CA GLY A 25 3.47 10.54 -4.75
C GLY A 25 3.58 9.11 -5.26
N VAL A 26 3.16 8.22 -4.39
CA VAL A 26 3.03 6.78 -4.67
C VAL A 26 1.66 6.30 -4.22
N CYS A 27 1.03 5.45 -4.99
CA CYS A 27 -0.25 4.89 -4.60
C CYS A 27 -0.45 3.46 -5.08
N PHE A 28 -1.31 2.74 -4.39
CA PHE A 28 -1.85 1.46 -4.82
C PHE A 28 -3.26 1.66 -5.36
N THR A 29 -3.62 0.94 -6.40
CA THR A 29 -4.99 0.97 -6.95
C THR A 29 -6.03 0.41 -5.99
N ARG A 30 -5.59 -0.37 -4.98
CA ARG A 30 -6.38 -0.91 -3.88
C ARG A 30 -5.60 -0.87 -2.58
N SER A 31 -6.29 -0.97 -1.44
CA SER A 31 -5.62 -1.13 -0.14
C SER A 31 -4.71 -2.38 -0.13
N PRO A 32 -3.40 -2.24 0.08
CA PRO A 32 -2.48 -3.37 0.13
C PRO A 32 -2.65 -4.22 1.39
N ALA A 33 -3.28 -3.67 2.43
CA ALA A 33 -3.54 -4.36 3.70
C ALA A 33 -4.83 -5.18 3.66
N THR A 34 -5.91 -4.65 3.06
CA THR A 34 -7.25 -5.26 3.09
C THR A 34 -7.75 -5.75 1.74
N GLY A 35 -7.21 -5.24 0.63
CA GLY A 35 -7.67 -5.51 -0.73
C GLY A 35 -8.91 -4.72 -1.15
N ASP A 36 -9.37 -3.77 -0.33
CA ASP A 36 -10.52 -2.93 -0.66
C ASP A 36 -10.25 -2.09 -1.91
N ALA A 37 -11.27 -1.92 -2.75
CA ALA A 37 -11.20 -1.21 -4.02
C ALA A 37 -11.21 0.33 -3.80
N THR A 38 -10.32 0.79 -2.95
CA THR A 38 -10.07 2.21 -2.67
C THR A 38 -8.60 2.49 -2.90
N ILE A 39 -8.30 3.56 -3.64
CA ILE A 39 -6.93 4.00 -3.84
C ILE A 39 -6.29 4.29 -2.47
N TYR A 40 -5.07 3.82 -2.27
CA TYR A 40 -4.33 3.98 -1.02
C TYR A 40 -2.93 4.50 -1.36
N GLY A 41 -2.48 5.58 -0.72
CA GLY A 41 -1.17 6.11 -1.04
C GLY A 41 -0.83 7.37 -0.27
N GLU A 42 0.35 7.88 -0.57
CA GLU A 42 0.97 9.01 0.08
C GLU A 42 1.59 9.95 -0.96
N TRP A 43 1.65 11.23 -0.63
CA TRP A 43 2.22 12.25 -1.49
C TRP A 43 2.85 13.39 -0.68
N LEU A 44 3.73 14.15 -1.32
CA LEU A 44 4.35 15.35 -0.77
C LEU A 44 4.29 16.50 -1.78
N GLN A 45 3.86 17.67 -1.32
CA GLN A 45 3.86 18.88 -2.12
C GLN A 45 5.30 19.41 -2.30
N SER A 46 5.59 19.97 -3.47
CA SER A 46 6.89 20.55 -3.84
C SER A 46 8.04 19.60 -3.51
N SER A 47 7.95 18.35 -4.02
CA SER A 47 8.89 17.26 -3.71
C SER A 47 9.22 16.42 -4.93
N GLN A 48 10.36 15.75 -4.88
CA GLN A 48 10.71 14.68 -5.80
C GLN A 48 10.30 13.32 -5.22
N GLY A 49 10.25 12.27 -6.08
CA GLY A 49 9.86 10.93 -5.65
C GLY A 49 10.72 10.37 -4.51
N GLU A 50 12.01 10.71 -4.50
CA GLU A 50 12.94 10.33 -3.43
C GLU A 50 12.53 10.87 -2.06
N ASP A 51 11.99 12.08 -2.00
CA ASP A 51 11.56 12.72 -0.75
C ASP A 51 10.39 11.97 -0.10
N VAL A 52 9.51 11.39 -0.92
CA VAL A 52 8.35 10.61 -0.44
C VAL A 52 8.79 9.35 0.28
N VAL A 53 9.80 8.67 -0.24
CA VAL A 53 10.27 7.38 0.30
C VAL A 53 11.38 7.52 1.34
N ALA A 54 12.08 8.65 1.38
CA ALA A 54 13.20 8.87 2.30
C ALA A 54 12.78 9.10 3.77
N GLY A 55 11.48 9.41 4.02
CA GLY A 55 10.97 9.64 5.37
C GLY A 55 11.50 10.90 6.06
N ILE A 56 12.08 11.85 5.31
CA ILE A 56 12.60 13.13 5.83
C ILE A 56 11.45 14.09 6.18
N ARG A 57 10.39 14.04 5.38
CA ARG A 57 9.14 14.80 5.59
C ARG A 57 8.00 13.81 5.79
N THR A 58 7.03 14.16 6.62
CA THR A 58 5.82 13.33 6.79
C THR A 58 4.94 13.50 5.55
N PRO A 59 4.66 12.43 4.81
CA PRO A 59 3.79 12.50 3.65
C PRO A 59 2.33 12.65 4.06
N GLU A 60 1.55 13.25 3.19
CA GLU A 60 0.10 13.38 3.31
C GLU A 60 -0.59 12.17 2.68
N ARG A 61 -1.79 11.84 3.16
CA ARG A 61 -2.60 10.76 2.58
C ARG A 61 -3.17 11.17 1.22
N ILE A 62 -3.29 10.22 0.30
CA ILE A 62 -3.80 10.47 -1.05
C ILE A 62 -5.19 11.13 -1.05
N GLU A 63 -6.04 10.78 -0.08
CA GLU A 63 -7.39 11.31 0.07
C GLU A 63 -7.39 12.82 0.37
N ASP A 64 -6.33 13.33 0.96
CA ASP A 64 -6.20 14.72 1.37
C ASP A 64 -5.77 15.65 0.21
N MET A 65 -5.41 15.12 -0.96
CA MET A 65 -5.03 15.91 -2.15
C MET A 65 -6.06 17.00 -2.47
N THR A 66 -7.35 16.72 -2.31
CA THR A 66 -8.43 17.69 -2.56
C THR A 66 -8.34 18.89 -1.62
N LYS A 67 -7.93 18.70 -0.36
CA LYS A 67 -7.82 19.79 0.63
C LYS A 67 -6.71 20.79 0.27
N PHE A 68 -5.72 20.31 -0.50
CA PHE A 68 -4.57 21.10 -0.92
C PHE A 68 -4.69 21.63 -2.36
N GLY A 69 -5.88 21.52 -2.97
CA GLY A 69 -6.14 22.06 -4.31
C GLY A 69 -5.82 21.12 -5.48
N PHE A 70 -5.48 19.86 -5.22
CA PHE A 70 -5.16 18.85 -6.24
C PHE A 70 -6.34 17.90 -6.55
N GLY A 71 -7.58 18.35 -6.40
CA GLY A 71 -8.75 17.52 -6.59
C GLY A 71 -8.88 16.96 -8.01
N ASP A 72 -8.61 17.77 -9.03
CA ASP A 72 -8.68 17.34 -10.44
C ASP A 72 -7.61 16.27 -10.74
N ALA A 73 -6.40 16.46 -10.23
CA ALA A 73 -5.32 15.47 -10.37
C ALA A 73 -5.64 14.16 -9.67
N LEU A 74 -6.30 14.21 -8.49
CA LEU A 74 -6.77 13.01 -7.79
C LEU A 74 -7.82 12.25 -8.59
N GLU A 75 -8.79 12.94 -9.18
CA GLU A 75 -9.82 12.29 -10.00
C GLU A 75 -9.24 11.69 -11.28
N GLU A 76 -8.27 12.34 -11.90
CA GLU A 76 -7.55 11.79 -13.03
C GLU A 76 -6.71 10.57 -12.63
N LEU A 77 -6.02 10.64 -11.48
CA LEU A 77 -5.26 9.51 -10.93
C LEU A 77 -6.14 8.29 -10.67
N LYS A 78 -7.34 8.47 -10.10
CA LYS A 78 -8.31 7.39 -9.89
C LYS A 78 -8.71 6.72 -11.20
N LYS A 79 -9.00 7.51 -12.24
CA LYS A 79 -9.32 6.99 -13.59
C LYS A 79 -8.16 6.20 -14.17
N ASN A 80 -6.94 6.71 -14.05
CA ASN A 80 -5.74 6.01 -14.52
C ASN A 80 -5.50 4.71 -13.73
N CYS A 81 -5.71 4.70 -12.43
CA CYS A 81 -5.64 3.49 -11.60
C CYS A 81 -6.63 2.42 -12.05
N ASP A 82 -7.86 2.81 -12.36
CA ASP A 82 -8.89 1.90 -12.90
C ASP A 82 -8.49 1.30 -14.25
N VAL A 83 -7.92 2.11 -15.14
CA VAL A 83 -7.39 1.66 -16.44
C VAL A 83 -6.25 0.68 -16.25
N LEU A 84 -5.30 1.00 -15.39
CA LEU A 84 -4.15 0.14 -15.09
C LEU A 84 -4.58 -1.20 -14.49
N GLU A 85 -5.48 -1.19 -13.50
CA GLU A 85 -5.98 -2.42 -12.87
C GLU A 85 -6.68 -3.33 -13.88
N LYS A 86 -7.48 -2.77 -14.79
CA LYS A 86 -8.15 -3.52 -15.85
C LYS A 86 -7.17 -4.06 -16.88
N ALA A 87 -6.20 -3.26 -17.29
CA ALA A 87 -5.21 -3.64 -18.31
C ALA A 87 -4.28 -4.75 -17.80
N TYR A 88 -3.76 -4.59 -16.60
CA TYR A 88 -2.86 -5.57 -15.98
C TYR A 88 -3.60 -6.69 -15.24
N LYS A 89 -4.91 -6.57 -15.06
CA LYS A 89 -5.77 -7.50 -14.31
C LYS A 89 -5.25 -7.75 -12.91
N ASN A 90 -4.70 -6.73 -12.26
CA ASN A 90 -4.06 -6.85 -10.95
C ASN A 90 -4.05 -5.53 -10.20
N MET A 91 -3.90 -5.58 -8.89
CA MET A 91 -3.61 -4.40 -8.09
C MET A 91 -2.22 -3.87 -8.45
N MET A 92 -2.14 -2.59 -8.77
CA MET A 92 -0.91 -1.93 -9.18
C MET A 92 -0.41 -0.97 -8.10
N ASP A 93 0.91 -0.89 -8.00
CA ASP A 93 1.68 0.12 -7.29
C ASP A 93 2.13 1.15 -8.34
N VAL A 94 1.78 2.41 -8.15
CA VAL A 94 1.89 3.47 -9.15
C VAL A 94 2.69 4.62 -8.57
N GLU A 95 3.73 5.00 -9.28
CA GLU A 95 4.50 6.22 -9.00
C GLU A 95 3.99 7.34 -9.91
N PHE A 96 3.68 8.49 -9.34
CA PHE A 96 3.13 9.62 -10.07
C PHE A 96 3.71 10.96 -9.62
N THR A 97 3.66 11.94 -10.52
CA THR A 97 4.05 13.32 -10.25
C THR A 97 2.99 14.24 -10.84
N VAL A 98 2.70 15.31 -10.15
CA VAL A 98 1.95 16.44 -10.70
C VAL A 98 2.95 17.58 -10.89
N GLU A 99 3.06 18.08 -12.11
CA GLU A 99 3.86 19.25 -12.45
C GLU A 99 2.92 20.36 -12.92
N ASP A 100 2.88 21.46 -12.20
CA ASP A 100 2.01 22.61 -12.48
C ASP A 100 0.54 22.19 -12.79
N ASN A 101 -0.06 21.41 -11.91
CA ASN A 101 -1.41 20.81 -12.01
C ASN A 101 -1.60 19.75 -13.10
N VAL A 102 -0.58 19.34 -13.81
CA VAL A 102 -0.67 18.26 -14.82
C VAL A 102 -0.17 16.95 -14.20
N LEU A 103 -1.00 15.90 -14.25
CA LEU A 103 -0.66 14.58 -13.73
C LEU A 103 0.21 13.80 -14.73
N TYR A 104 1.25 13.15 -14.24
CA TYR A 104 2.10 12.22 -14.97
C TYR A 104 2.22 10.91 -14.20
N ILE A 105 1.94 9.80 -14.88
CA ILE A 105 2.23 8.46 -14.36
C ILE A 105 3.66 8.12 -14.77
N LEU A 106 4.53 7.87 -13.80
CA LEU A 106 5.95 7.62 -14.06
C LEU A 106 6.25 6.13 -14.21
N GLN A 107 5.70 5.31 -13.32
CA GLN A 107 5.93 3.87 -13.28
C GLN A 107 4.73 3.17 -12.67
N CYS A 108 4.49 1.93 -13.12
CA CYS A 108 3.58 1.03 -12.43
C CYS A 108 4.18 -0.38 -12.34
N ARG A 109 3.87 -1.07 -11.27
CA ARG A 109 4.27 -2.46 -11.03
C ARG A 109 3.17 -3.19 -10.25
N VAL A 110 3.25 -4.52 -10.24
CA VAL A 110 2.32 -5.32 -9.41
C VAL A 110 2.56 -4.99 -7.94
N GLY A 111 1.51 -4.53 -7.26
CA GLY A 111 1.59 -4.10 -5.87
C GLY A 111 1.82 -5.26 -4.90
N LYS A 112 2.75 -5.08 -3.96
CA LYS A 112 2.92 -5.99 -2.82
C LYS A 112 1.72 -5.87 -1.89
N ARG A 113 1.30 -6.98 -1.31
CA ARG A 113 0.07 -7.04 -0.51
C ARG A 113 0.13 -8.11 0.56
N THR A 114 -0.72 -7.99 1.58
CA THR A 114 -0.92 -9.04 2.59
C THR A 114 -1.67 -10.24 2.00
N GLY A 115 -1.63 -11.39 2.68
CA GLY A 115 -2.38 -12.57 2.29
C GLY A 115 -3.89 -12.33 2.21
N ILE A 116 -4.45 -11.59 3.18
CA ILE A 116 -5.87 -11.23 3.19
C ILE A 116 -6.22 -10.39 1.96
N ALA A 117 -5.40 -9.39 1.65
CA ALA A 117 -5.62 -8.55 0.48
C ALA A 117 -5.48 -9.35 -0.82
N ALA A 118 -4.51 -10.27 -0.92
CA ALA A 118 -4.34 -11.13 -2.09
C ALA A 118 -5.58 -11.98 -2.38
N LEU A 119 -6.15 -12.62 -1.35
CA LEU A 119 -7.37 -13.41 -1.47
C LEU A 119 -8.55 -12.56 -1.91
N LYS A 120 -8.75 -11.40 -1.25
CA LYS A 120 -9.85 -10.49 -1.59
C LYS A 120 -9.74 -9.94 -3.01
N ILE A 121 -8.54 -9.51 -3.42
CA ILE A 121 -8.29 -9.00 -4.77
C ILE A 121 -8.57 -10.09 -5.80
N ALA A 122 -8.04 -11.30 -5.60
CA ALA A 122 -8.27 -12.42 -6.51
C ALA A 122 -9.77 -12.75 -6.64
N THR A 123 -10.50 -12.76 -5.53
CA THR A 123 -11.96 -12.98 -5.51
C THR A 123 -12.70 -11.88 -6.27
N ASP A 124 -12.39 -10.62 -6.00
CA ASP A 124 -13.01 -9.48 -6.68
C ASP A 124 -12.74 -9.48 -8.20
N LEU A 125 -11.52 -9.80 -8.62
CA LEU A 125 -11.15 -9.90 -10.04
C LEU A 125 -11.92 -11.02 -10.77
N VAL A 126 -12.27 -12.12 -10.07
CA VAL A 126 -13.10 -13.19 -10.62
C VAL A 126 -14.57 -12.81 -10.63
N GLU A 127 -15.12 -12.46 -9.48
CA GLU A 127 -16.57 -12.36 -9.27
C GLU A 127 -17.15 -11.01 -9.69
N LYS A 128 -16.51 -9.92 -9.28
CA LYS A 128 -17.01 -8.56 -9.54
C LYS A 128 -16.55 -8.03 -10.88
N ASN A 129 -15.26 -8.09 -11.12
CA ASN A 129 -14.65 -7.50 -12.32
C ASN A 129 -14.69 -8.43 -13.52
N LYS A 130 -14.78 -9.76 -13.31
CA LYS A 130 -14.76 -10.80 -14.37
C LYS A 130 -13.55 -10.69 -15.28
N LEU A 131 -12.40 -10.28 -14.74
CA LEU A 131 -11.17 -10.05 -15.48
C LEU A 131 -10.29 -11.30 -15.58
N ILE A 132 -10.43 -12.23 -14.62
CA ILE A 132 -9.67 -13.49 -14.57
C ILE A 132 -10.58 -14.68 -14.30
N THR A 133 -10.09 -15.87 -14.61
CA THR A 133 -10.81 -17.11 -14.28
C THR A 133 -10.51 -17.56 -12.84
N PRO A 134 -11.39 -18.37 -12.19
CA PRO A 134 -11.10 -18.95 -10.88
C PRO A 134 -9.79 -19.76 -10.87
N ARG A 135 -9.48 -20.45 -11.96
CA ARG A 135 -8.22 -21.19 -12.13
C ARG A 135 -7.01 -20.27 -12.14
N ASP A 136 -7.09 -19.13 -12.85
CA ASP A 136 -6.00 -18.14 -12.84
C ASP A 136 -5.82 -17.53 -11.46
N ALA A 137 -6.91 -17.24 -10.75
CA ALA A 137 -6.87 -16.71 -9.39
C ALA A 137 -6.02 -17.59 -8.46
N VAL A 138 -6.26 -18.89 -8.47
CA VAL A 138 -5.51 -19.86 -7.65
C VAL A 138 -4.08 -20.05 -8.17
N ALA A 139 -3.88 -20.10 -9.48
CA ALA A 139 -2.58 -20.44 -10.05
C ALA A 139 -1.56 -19.29 -10.08
N LYS A 140 -2.03 -18.02 -10.12
CA LYS A 140 -1.17 -16.86 -10.40
C LYS A 140 -1.24 -15.74 -9.36
N TYR A 141 -2.35 -15.63 -8.60
CA TYR A 141 -2.62 -14.48 -7.74
C TYR A 141 -2.49 -14.80 -6.25
N VAL A 142 -2.69 -16.06 -5.88
CA VAL A 142 -2.59 -16.54 -4.50
C VAL A 142 -1.47 -17.58 -4.42
N ASN A 143 -0.46 -17.31 -3.61
CA ASN A 143 0.63 -18.24 -3.34
C ASN A 143 0.48 -18.86 -1.94
N VAL A 144 1.32 -19.84 -1.63
CA VAL A 144 1.31 -20.55 -0.34
C VAL A 144 1.55 -19.59 0.81
N GLU A 145 2.47 -18.63 0.66
CA GLU A 145 2.79 -17.63 1.68
C GLU A 145 1.58 -16.77 2.04
N HIS A 146 0.74 -16.40 1.06
CA HIS A 146 -0.50 -15.67 1.30
C HIS A 146 -1.47 -16.47 2.17
N ILE A 147 -1.57 -17.78 1.94
CA ILE A 147 -2.44 -18.66 2.72
C ILE A 147 -1.89 -18.82 4.15
N GLU A 148 -0.59 -19.05 4.28
CA GLU A 148 0.07 -19.13 5.58
C GLU A 148 -0.17 -17.89 6.43
N GLN A 149 -0.08 -16.69 5.83
CA GLN A 149 -0.39 -15.43 6.52
C GLN A 149 -1.82 -15.39 7.06
N VAL A 150 -2.78 -15.97 6.37
CA VAL A 150 -4.20 -15.94 6.76
C VAL A 150 -4.53 -16.93 7.88
N ILE A 151 -3.81 -18.04 7.94
CA ILE A 151 -4.00 -19.04 9.01
C ILE A 151 -3.29 -18.70 10.31
N HIS A 152 -2.40 -17.68 10.31
CA HIS A 152 -1.76 -17.22 11.55
C HIS A 152 -2.78 -16.61 12.53
N PRO A 153 -2.56 -16.78 13.84
CA PRO A 153 -3.40 -16.16 14.86
C PRO A 153 -3.45 -14.63 14.70
N THR A 154 -4.64 -14.07 14.81
CA THR A 154 -4.86 -12.62 14.84
C THR A 154 -5.48 -12.23 16.17
N PHE A 155 -5.22 -11.00 16.63
CA PHE A 155 -5.89 -10.48 17.80
C PHE A 155 -7.39 -10.31 17.52
N ARG A 156 -8.22 -10.86 18.40
CA ARG A 156 -9.67 -10.62 18.35
C ARG A 156 -9.92 -9.16 18.74
N ARG A 157 -10.52 -8.37 17.86
CA ARG A 157 -10.99 -7.04 18.27
C ARG A 157 -12.00 -7.19 19.39
N PRO A 158 -12.02 -6.28 20.41
CA PRO A 158 -12.99 -6.34 21.49
C PRO A 158 -14.40 -6.36 20.90
N VAL A 159 -15.17 -7.37 21.25
CA VAL A 159 -16.58 -7.49 20.87
C VAL A 159 -17.39 -6.94 22.03
N PHE A 160 -18.39 -6.12 21.75
CA PHE A 160 -19.41 -5.73 22.73
C PHE A 160 -20.03 -7.00 23.30
N THR A 161 -19.84 -7.26 24.58
CA THR A 161 -20.55 -8.35 25.22
C THR A 161 -21.96 -7.88 25.55
N PRO A 162 -22.99 -8.75 25.38
CA PRO A 162 -24.38 -8.41 25.71
C PRO A 162 -24.63 -7.99 27.18
N LEU A 163 -23.65 -8.20 28.05
CA LEU A 163 -23.68 -7.86 29.47
C LEU A 163 -23.01 -6.53 29.82
N GLY A 164 -22.70 -5.68 28.82
CA GLY A 164 -22.18 -4.33 29.06
C GLY A 164 -20.71 -4.27 29.53
N GLY A 165 -19.97 -5.38 29.50
CA GLY A 165 -18.54 -5.39 29.73
C GLY A 165 -17.81 -5.07 28.46
N ILE A 166 -17.03 -4.00 28.42
CA ILE A 166 -16.09 -3.71 27.35
C ILE A 166 -14.78 -4.40 27.73
N ASP A 167 -14.39 -5.44 27.00
CA ASP A 167 -13.00 -5.89 27.00
C ASP A 167 -12.20 -4.78 26.31
N THR A 168 -11.79 -3.79 27.09
CA THR A 168 -11.04 -2.63 26.58
C THR A 168 -9.58 -3.03 26.41
N TRP A 169 -9.20 -3.34 25.19
CA TRP A 169 -7.79 -3.27 24.82
C TRP A 169 -7.44 -1.78 24.73
N ASN A 170 -6.47 -1.33 25.54
CA ASN A 170 -5.90 -0.01 25.35
C ASN A 170 -5.00 -0.07 24.10
N VAL A 171 -5.51 0.43 22.99
CA VAL A 171 -4.70 0.62 21.77
C VAL A 171 -3.77 1.79 22.05
N LEU A 172 -2.47 1.52 22.16
CA LEU A 172 -1.44 2.54 22.41
C LEU A 172 -1.02 3.23 21.12
N ALA A 173 -0.95 2.50 20.02
CA ALA A 173 -0.58 3.01 18.69
C ALA A 173 -1.07 2.07 17.59
N GLU A 174 -1.22 2.61 16.38
CA GLU A 174 -1.45 1.86 15.17
C GLU A 174 -0.26 2.03 14.23
N GLY A 175 0.09 0.97 13.49
CA GLY A 175 1.22 0.98 12.55
C GLY A 175 0.92 0.18 11.30
N LEU A 176 1.83 0.24 10.33
CA LEU A 176 1.75 -0.58 9.13
C LEU A 176 2.12 -2.02 9.44
N ALA A 177 1.31 -2.97 8.96
CA ALA A 177 1.59 -4.39 9.11
C ALA A 177 2.77 -4.81 8.22
N ALA A 178 3.93 -5.04 8.84
CA ALA A 178 5.15 -5.46 8.14
C ALA A 178 5.31 -6.99 8.09
N SER A 179 4.70 -7.72 9.05
CA SER A 179 4.79 -9.17 9.16
C SER A 179 3.50 -9.71 9.77
N PRO A 180 3.04 -10.91 9.39
CA PRO A 180 1.89 -11.55 10.01
C PRO A 180 2.22 -12.06 11.41
N GLY A 181 1.19 -12.19 12.25
CA GLY A 181 1.26 -12.79 13.58
C GLY A 181 0.96 -11.84 14.72
N CYS A 182 1.03 -12.39 15.92
CA CYS A 182 0.79 -11.69 17.18
C CYS A 182 1.95 -11.99 18.14
N ALA A 183 2.41 -10.96 18.83
CA ALA A 183 3.48 -11.10 19.82
C ALA A 183 3.14 -10.30 21.08
N SER A 184 3.69 -10.75 22.21
CA SER A 184 3.67 -10.00 23.46
C SER A 184 5.11 -9.87 23.97
N GLY A 185 5.41 -8.73 24.59
CA GLY A 185 6.76 -8.47 25.08
C GLY A 185 6.93 -7.05 25.57
N ARG A 186 8.15 -6.68 25.89
CA ARG A 186 8.53 -5.32 26.27
C ARG A 186 8.70 -4.46 25.02
N ILE A 187 8.39 -3.19 25.15
CA ILE A 187 8.56 -2.22 24.07
C ILE A 187 10.04 -1.84 23.95
N ALA A 188 10.59 -1.96 22.76
CA ALA A 188 11.88 -1.43 22.37
C ALA A 188 11.67 -0.29 21.36
N PHE A 189 12.30 0.86 21.60
CA PHE A 189 12.12 2.02 20.71
C PHE A 189 13.16 2.05 19.57
N THR A 190 14.26 1.34 19.71
CA THR A 190 15.28 1.23 18.68
C THR A 190 15.69 -0.24 18.45
N SER A 191 16.23 -0.52 17.27
CA SER A 191 16.78 -1.84 16.96
C SER A 191 17.94 -2.22 17.89
N ALA A 192 18.71 -1.24 18.35
CA ALA A 192 19.81 -1.46 19.30
C ALA A 192 19.27 -1.92 20.67
N ASP A 193 18.21 -1.28 21.16
CA ASP A 193 17.55 -1.67 22.42
C ASP A 193 16.96 -3.09 22.32
N ALA A 194 16.31 -3.40 21.20
CA ALA A 194 15.75 -4.73 20.97
C ALA A 194 16.84 -5.83 21.01
N ILE A 195 17.98 -5.60 20.36
CA ILE A 195 19.12 -6.52 20.37
C ILE A 195 19.70 -6.66 21.79
N GLN A 196 19.80 -5.58 22.55
CA GLN A 196 20.29 -5.60 23.91
C GLN A 196 19.34 -6.35 24.83
N MET A 197 18.04 -6.11 24.73
CA MET A 197 17.00 -6.84 25.48
C MET A 197 17.05 -8.34 25.18
N GLN A 198 17.20 -8.70 23.92
CA GLN A 198 17.33 -10.09 23.51
C GLN A 198 18.57 -10.78 24.15
N LYS A 199 19.72 -10.10 24.14
CA LYS A 199 20.95 -10.60 24.78
C LYS A 199 20.82 -10.80 26.28
N LEU A 200 19.98 -9.99 26.93
CA LEU A 200 19.68 -10.06 28.36
C LEU A 200 18.56 -11.07 28.68
N GLY A 201 18.04 -11.80 27.68
CA GLY A 201 16.94 -12.76 27.85
C GLY A 201 15.60 -12.10 28.21
N GLN A 202 15.47 -10.80 28.04
CA GLN A 202 14.22 -10.06 28.27
C GLN A 202 13.31 -10.20 27.05
N LYS A 203 12.12 -10.74 27.30
CA LYS A 203 11.05 -10.86 26.29
C LYS A 203 10.03 -9.76 26.45
#